data_7ca862621d4ec7b8d153336e2a28058c
#
_entry.id   7ca862621d4ec7b8d153336e2a28058c
#
_cell.length_a   1.000
_cell.length_b   1.000
_cell.length_c   1.000
_cell.angle_alpha   90.00
_cell.angle_beta   90.00
_cell.angle_gamma   90.00
#
_symmetry.space_group_name_H-M   'P 1'
#
loop_
_entity.id
_entity.type
_entity.pdbx_description
1 polymer ?
#
loop_
_entity_poly.entity_id
_entity_poly.type
_entity_poly.pdbx_seq_one_letter_code
_entity_poly.pdbx_strand_id
1 'polypeptide(L)'
;MKITHLTLSVAIACTLGACGVQQDMPDKAPIDYVDPYIGNISHLLVPTFPTIQLPNSMLRVYPERADYTSELLNGLPIIVPNHRERSAFNLSPYQGDSLRPVMAYTYDNERLTPYSYSVELDDNRIKAEYALSHQSAQYRITFEPDKPAYVIVNSRNGAIRVGHNFICGQQQLSNNTNIYLYIE
;
A
#
# COMPACT_ATOMS: atom_id res chain seq x y z
N MET A 1 -52.00 35.41 65.37
CA MET A 1 -50.64 35.40 64.78
C MET A 1 -50.72 34.48 63.55
N LYS A 2 -50.81 35.05 62.36
CA LYS A 2 -50.93 34.29 61.10
C LYS A 2 -49.57 34.23 60.49
N ILE A 3 -49.06 33.01 60.29
CA ILE A 3 -47.80 32.75 59.62
C ILE A 3 -48.15 32.45 58.15
N THR A 4 -47.76 33.35 57.28
CA THR A 4 -47.86 33.14 55.80
C THR A 4 -46.62 32.44 55.29
N HIS A 5 -46.77 31.24 54.77
CA HIS A 5 -45.74 30.53 54.10
C HIS A 5 -45.54 31.08 52.67
N LEU A 6 -44.35 31.62 52.42
CA LEU A 6 -43.94 32.06 51.09
C LEU A 6 -43.22 30.89 50.40
N THR A 7 -43.89 30.25 49.42
CA THR A 7 -43.29 29.23 48.60
C THR A 7 -42.53 29.90 47.45
N LEU A 8 -41.21 29.79 47.45
CA LEU A 8 -40.36 30.26 46.39
C LEU A 8 -40.20 29.13 45.34
N SER A 9 -40.89 29.27 44.19
CA SER A 9 -40.74 28.36 43.06
C SER A 9 -39.54 28.81 42.23
N VAL A 10 -38.45 28.02 42.25
CA VAL A 10 -37.31 28.22 41.38
C VAL A 10 -37.55 27.42 40.09
N ALA A 11 -37.83 28.11 39.00
CA ALA A 11 -37.89 27.51 37.66
C ALA A 11 -36.48 27.43 37.09
N ILE A 12 -35.93 26.23 37.05
CA ILE A 12 -34.67 25.97 36.33
C ILE A 12 -34.99 25.77 34.85
N ALA A 13 -34.71 26.80 34.04
CA ALA A 13 -34.74 26.69 32.58
C ALA A 13 -33.43 26.04 32.10
N CYS A 14 -33.47 24.73 31.87
CA CYS A 14 -32.39 24.05 31.14
C CYS A 14 -32.46 24.39 29.66
N THR A 15 -31.72 25.41 29.25
CA THR A 15 -31.44 25.64 27.83
C THR A 15 -30.43 24.60 27.36
N LEU A 16 -30.91 23.51 26.77
CA LEU A 16 -30.11 22.59 26.00
C LEU A 16 -29.67 23.30 24.71
N GLY A 17 -28.61 24.06 24.80
CA GLY A 17 -27.86 24.51 23.64
C GLY A 17 -27.10 23.34 23.06
N ALA A 18 -27.75 22.57 22.16
CA ALA A 18 -27.05 21.65 21.25
C ALA A 18 -26.25 22.51 20.26
N CYS A 19 -25.07 22.97 20.65
CA CYS A 19 -24.06 23.38 19.71
C CYS A 19 -23.61 22.12 18.98
N GLY A 20 -24.31 21.75 17.90
CA GLY A 20 -23.78 20.90 16.87
C GLY A 20 -22.63 21.66 16.22
N VAL A 21 -21.41 21.42 16.68
CA VAL A 21 -20.23 21.73 15.86
C VAL A 21 -20.32 20.80 14.67
N GLN A 22 -20.93 21.29 13.60
CA GLN A 22 -20.83 20.67 12.30
C GLN A 22 -19.35 20.80 11.91
N GLN A 23 -18.55 19.79 12.25
CA GLN A 23 -17.23 19.67 11.65
C GLN A 23 -17.49 19.51 10.14
N ASP A 24 -17.16 20.55 9.39
CA ASP A 24 -17.02 20.46 7.96
C ASP A 24 -15.94 19.40 7.68
N MET A 25 -16.37 18.15 7.57
CA MET A 25 -15.50 17.10 7.09
C MET A 25 -15.15 17.48 5.66
N PRO A 26 -13.86 17.51 5.32
CA PRO A 26 -13.47 17.79 3.96
C PRO A 26 -14.24 16.86 3.03
N ASP A 27 -14.77 17.43 1.97
CA ASP A 27 -15.60 16.70 0.99
C ASP A 27 -14.74 15.61 0.36
N LYS A 28 -14.81 14.38 0.94
CA LYS A 28 -14.03 13.23 0.48
C LYS A 28 -14.64 12.74 -0.82
N ALA A 29 -13.78 12.57 -1.82
CA ALA A 29 -14.20 11.89 -3.04
C ALA A 29 -14.60 10.44 -2.72
N PRO A 30 -15.51 9.82 -3.48
CA PRO A 30 -15.93 8.42 -3.24
C PRO A 30 -14.76 7.43 -3.16
N ILE A 31 -13.67 7.69 -3.89
CA ILE A 31 -12.45 6.87 -3.86
C ILE A 31 -11.74 6.87 -2.51
N ASP A 32 -11.89 7.93 -1.71
CA ASP A 32 -11.23 8.08 -0.40
C ASP A 32 -11.91 7.20 0.69
N TYR A 33 -13.07 6.62 0.37
CA TYR A 33 -13.75 5.65 1.24
C TYR A 33 -13.38 4.19 0.92
N VAL A 34 -12.61 3.96 -0.12
CA VAL A 34 -12.16 2.61 -0.48
C VAL A 34 -10.94 2.26 0.36
N ASP A 35 -11.10 1.26 1.20
CA ASP A 35 -10.02 0.71 2.02
C ASP A 35 -9.48 -0.59 1.40
N PRO A 36 -8.25 -0.59 0.85
CA PRO A 36 -7.65 -1.78 0.25
C PRO A 36 -7.36 -2.91 1.26
N TYR A 37 -7.41 -2.64 2.56
CA TYR A 37 -7.19 -3.64 3.60
C TYR A 37 -8.45 -4.46 3.92
N ILE A 38 -9.61 -4.10 3.38
CA ILE A 38 -10.84 -4.87 3.56
C ILE A 38 -10.64 -6.31 3.04
N GLY A 39 -10.89 -7.28 3.90
CA GLY A 39 -10.75 -8.70 3.57
C GLY A 39 -9.35 -9.29 3.79
N ASN A 40 -8.38 -8.54 4.28
CA ASN A 40 -7.04 -9.04 4.60
C ASN A 40 -7.04 -10.12 5.68
N ILE A 41 -7.96 -10.02 6.63
CA ILE A 41 -8.16 -11.01 7.69
C ILE A 41 -9.58 -11.55 7.59
N SER A 42 -9.71 -12.86 7.50
CA SER A 42 -11.02 -13.53 7.42
C SER A 42 -10.98 -14.88 8.14
N HIS A 43 -12.02 -15.16 8.91
CA HIS A 43 -12.20 -16.47 9.57
C HIS A 43 -13.11 -17.40 8.76
N LEU A 44 -13.90 -16.87 7.85
CA LEU A 44 -14.91 -17.61 7.10
C LEU A 44 -14.59 -17.75 5.61
N LEU A 45 -13.90 -16.78 5.06
CA LEU A 45 -13.56 -16.70 3.64
C LEU A 45 -12.05 -16.68 3.45
N VAL A 46 -11.61 -16.96 2.25
CA VAL A 46 -10.20 -16.81 1.89
C VAL A 46 -9.81 -15.35 2.01
N PRO A 47 -8.82 -14.99 2.85
CA PRO A 47 -8.33 -13.62 2.93
C PRO A 47 -7.75 -13.16 1.60
N THR A 48 -7.75 -11.85 1.37
CA THR A 48 -7.21 -11.23 0.16
C THR A 48 -6.07 -10.30 0.52
N PHE A 49 -5.03 -10.24 -0.31
CA PHE A 49 -3.98 -9.23 -0.14
C PHE A 49 -4.52 -7.83 -0.46
N PRO A 50 -4.04 -6.80 0.27
CA PRO A 50 -4.37 -5.42 -0.03
C PRO A 50 -3.85 -5.07 -1.42
N THR A 51 -4.77 -4.87 -2.34
CA THR A 51 -4.47 -4.79 -3.78
C THR A 51 -4.67 -3.38 -4.29
N ILE A 52 -3.71 -2.92 -5.10
CA ILE A 52 -3.78 -1.68 -5.85
C ILE A 52 -4.10 -2.04 -7.28
N GLN A 53 -5.24 -1.58 -7.77
CA GLN A 53 -5.71 -1.85 -9.12
C GLN A 53 -6.70 -0.77 -9.56
N LEU A 54 -6.45 -0.14 -10.69
CA LEU A 54 -7.42 0.75 -11.31
C LEU A 54 -8.52 -0.05 -12.01
N PRO A 55 -9.74 0.50 -12.15
CA PRO A 55 -10.79 -0.13 -12.94
C PRO A 55 -10.31 -0.44 -14.36
N ASN A 56 -10.55 -1.66 -14.83
CA ASN A 56 -10.12 -2.14 -16.16
C ASN A 56 -8.61 -2.06 -16.45
N SER A 57 -7.80 -2.00 -15.42
CA SER A 57 -6.34 -1.98 -15.52
C SER A 57 -5.78 -3.37 -15.78
N MET A 58 -4.74 -3.46 -16.59
CA MET A 58 -3.93 -4.69 -16.74
C MET A 58 -3.03 -4.92 -15.54
N LEU A 59 -2.60 -3.85 -14.87
CA LEU A 59 -1.74 -3.95 -13.70
C LEU A 59 -2.57 -4.13 -12.44
N ARG A 60 -2.21 -5.14 -11.68
CA ARG A 60 -2.66 -5.39 -10.32
C ARG A 60 -1.45 -5.72 -9.48
N VAL A 61 -1.26 -4.99 -8.40
CA VAL A 61 -0.11 -5.15 -7.52
C VAL A 61 -0.54 -5.17 -6.05
N TYR A 62 0.23 -5.86 -5.24
CA TYR A 62 0.15 -5.76 -3.79
C TYR A 62 1.57 -5.91 -3.21
N PRO A 63 1.86 -5.35 -2.04
CA PRO A 63 3.13 -5.58 -1.35
C PRO A 63 3.26 -7.08 -1.02
N GLU A 64 4.31 -7.72 -1.56
CA GLU A 64 4.50 -9.16 -1.42
C GLU A 64 4.92 -9.53 0.00
N ARG A 65 4.18 -10.47 0.60
CA ARG A 65 4.40 -10.95 1.99
C ARG A 65 4.29 -12.46 2.05
N ALA A 66 4.81 -13.04 3.13
CA ALA A 66 4.63 -14.46 3.40
C ALA A 66 3.16 -14.82 3.66
N ASP A 67 2.47 -13.95 4.39
CA ASP A 67 1.04 -14.04 4.67
C ASP A 67 0.44 -12.62 4.84
N TYR A 68 -0.86 -12.55 5.19
CA TYR A 68 -1.61 -11.29 5.28
C TYR A 68 -1.25 -10.40 6.48
N THR A 69 -0.56 -10.96 7.47
CA THR A 69 -0.19 -10.28 8.72
C THR A 69 1.31 -10.20 8.93
N SER A 70 2.12 -10.60 7.94
CA SER A 70 3.57 -10.59 8.02
C SER A 70 4.10 -9.17 8.24
N GLU A 71 5.01 -9.05 9.19
CA GLU A 71 5.76 -7.82 9.48
C GLU A 71 6.92 -7.59 8.49
N LEU A 72 7.11 -8.50 7.53
CA LEU A 72 8.15 -8.43 6.53
C LEU A 72 7.57 -8.33 5.12
N LEU A 73 8.14 -7.46 4.30
CA LEU A 73 7.91 -7.36 2.87
C LEU A 73 8.99 -8.12 2.10
N ASN A 74 8.59 -8.90 1.09
CA ASN A 74 9.49 -9.71 0.26
C ASN A 74 9.86 -9.02 -1.07
N GLY A 75 9.78 -7.70 -1.11
CA GLY A 75 10.04 -6.88 -2.28
C GLY A 75 8.81 -6.12 -2.77
N LEU A 76 9.05 -5.23 -3.72
CA LEU A 76 8.01 -4.42 -4.34
C LEU A 76 7.52 -5.12 -5.62
N PRO A 77 6.27 -5.53 -5.70
CA PRO A 77 5.78 -6.28 -6.85
C PRO A 77 5.68 -5.38 -8.08
N ILE A 78 5.93 -5.95 -9.25
CA ILE A 78 5.69 -5.27 -10.53
C ILE A 78 4.31 -5.64 -11.05
N ILE A 79 3.98 -6.93 -11.05
CA ILE A 79 2.64 -7.40 -11.42
C ILE A 79 2.30 -8.70 -10.70
N VAL A 80 1.07 -8.80 -10.27
CA VAL A 80 0.49 -10.02 -9.71
C VAL A 80 -0.54 -10.58 -10.68
N PRO A 81 -0.28 -11.73 -11.30
CA PRO A 81 -1.19 -12.30 -12.31
C PRO A 81 -2.57 -12.65 -11.79
N ASN A 82 -2.65 -13.15 -10.56
CA ASN A 82 -3.92 -13.43 -9.89
C ASN A 82 -3.81 -13.26 -8.36
N HIS A 83 -4.93 -13.36 -7.67
CA HIS A 83 -5.04 -13.07 -6.23
C HIS A 83 -4.35 -14.11 -5.30
N ARG A 84 -3.86 -15.21 -5.83
CA ARG A 84 -3.20 -16.29 -5.08
C ARG A 84 -1.77 -16.55 -5.53
N GLU A 85 -1.36 -15.94 -6.61
CA GLU A 85 0.00 -16.09 -7.12
C GLU A 85 0.89 -14.96 -6.60
N ARG A 86 2.15 -15.28 -6.46
CA ARG A 86 3.18 -14.29 -6.17
C ARG A 86 3.41 -13.40 -7.41
N SER A 87 4.07 -12.26 -7.20
CA SER A 87 4.42 -11.37 -8.30
C SER A 87 5.26 -12.10 -9.36
N ALA A 88 5.03 -11.77 -10.63
CA ALA A 88 5.83 -12.31 -11.72
C ALA A 88 7.25 -11.74 -11.70
N PHE A 89 7.36 -10.44 -11.47
CA PHE A 89 8.61 -9.73 -11.23
C PHE A 89 8.47 -8.92 -9.96
N ASN A 90 9.57 -8.69 -9.27
CA ASN A 90 9.58 -7.71 -8.20
C ASN A 90 10.88 -6.88 -8.20
N LEU A 91 10.83 -5.75 -7.51
CA LEU A 91 11.96 -4.87 -7.25
C LEU A 91 12.41 -5.02 -5.81
N SER A 92 13.72 -5.14 -5.63
CA SER A 92 14.34 -5.14 -4.32
C SER A 92 15.32 -3.97 -4.23
N PRO A 93 14.91 -2.81 -3.69
CA PRO A 93 15.82 -1.71 -3.43
C PRO A 93 16.78 -2.07 -2.30
N TYR A 94 18.02 -1.72 -2.43
CA TYR A 94 19.07 -1.99 -1.45
C TYR A 94 20.04 -0.83 -1.34
N GLN A 95 20.50 -0.56 -0.14
CA GLN A 95 21.51 0.45 0.13
C GLN A 95 22.60 -0.08 1.05
N GLY A 96 23.87 0.05 0.65
CA GLY A 96 25.02 -0.40 1.41
C GLY A 96 26.29 -0.50 0.55
N ASP A 97 27.43 -0.72 1.20
CA ASP A 97 28.76 -0.71 0.55
C ASP A 97 28.97 -1.84 -0.46
N SER A 98 28.24 -2.93 -0.32
CA SER A 98 28.31 -4.06 -1.25
C SER A 98 26.93 -4.60 -1.52
N LEU A 99 26.63 -4.89 -2.79
CA LEU A 99 25.36 -5.47 -3.21
C LEU A 99 25.11 -6.81 -2.53
N ARG A 100 23.94 -6.96 -1.94
CA ARG A 100 23.45 -8.21 -1.35
C ARG A 100 22.07 -8.54 -1.88
N PRO A 101 21.77 -9.82 -2.12
CA PRO A 101 20.40 -10.23 -2.38
C PRO A 101 19.54 -9.86 -1.17
N VAL A 102 18.42 -9.18 -1.44
CA VAL A 102 17.46 -8.84 -0.38
C VAL A 102 16.32 -9.85 -0.45
N MET A 103 16.05 -10.51 0.66
CA MET A 103 14.97 -11.49 0.77
C MET A 103 13.72 -10.91 1.41
N ALA A 104 13.87 -10.01 2.38
CA ALA A 104 12.78 -9.38 3.09
C ALA A 104 13.23 -8.06 3.72
N TYR A 105 12.26 -7.19 3.97
CA TYR A 105 12.44 -5.88 4.62
C TYR A 105 11.56 -5.79 5.84
N THR A 106 12.06 -5.22 6.91
CA THR A 106 11.21 -4.53 7.88
C THR A 106 10.61 -3.30 7.23
N TYR A 107 9.45 -2.85 7.68
CA TYR A 107 8.80 -1.69 7.05
C TYR A 107 7.96 -0.90 8.05
N ASP A 108 7.84 0.40 7.77
CA ASP A 108 7.01 1.34 8.50
C ASP A 108 6.22 2.24 7.54
N ASN A 109 5.29 3.00 8.09
CA ASN A 109 4.54 4.04 7.39
C ASN A 109 3.89 3.58 6.08
N GLU A 110 3.47 2.31 6.04
CA GLU A 110 2.79 1.75 4.87
C GLU A 110 1.44 2.44 4.63
N ARG A 111 1.23 2.88 3.41
CA ARG A 111 -0.03 3.48 2.96
C ARG A 111 -0.43 2.90 1.61
N LEU A 112 -1.64 2.37 1.56
CA LEU A 112 -2.26 1.91 0.33
C LEU A 112 -3.50 2.73 0.02
N THR A 113 -3.64 3.04 -1.26
CA THR A 113 -4.90 3.51 -1.85
C THR A 113 -5.23 2.61 -3.03
N PRO A 114 -6.39 2.69 -3.65
CA PRO A 114 -6.68 1.91 -4.85
C PRO A 114 -5.74 2.17 -6.04
N TYR A 115 -4.99 3.27 -6.04
CA TYR A 115 -4.18 3.74 -7.15
C TYR A 115 -2.70 3.98 -6.83
N SER A 116 -2.32 3.95 -5.55
CA SER A 116 -0.94 4.24 -5.13
C SER A 116 -0.52 3.47 -3.89
N TYR A 117 0.76 3.34 -3.70
CA TYR A 117 1.39 2.74 -2.55
C TYR A 117 2.59 3.54 -2.09
N SER A 118 2.81 3.62 -0.80
CA SER A 118 4.06 4.14 -0.23
C SER A 118 4.42 3.36 1.03
N VAL A 119 5.73 3.21 1.26
CA VAL A 119 6.28 2.50 2.41
C VAL A 119 7.69 2.99 2.69
N GLU A 120 8.11 2.91 3.92
CA GLU A 120 9.49 3.11 4.37
C GLU A 120 10.07 1.76 4.76
N LEU A 121 11.20 1.40 4.15
CA LEU A 121 11.86 0.10 4.30
C LEU A 121 13.14 0.24 5.15
N ASP A 122 13.49 -0.84 5.86
CA ASP A 122 14.75 -0.98 6.60
C ASP A 122 15.03 0.19 7.55
N ASP A 123 14.19 0.35 8.55
CA ASP A 123 14.29 1.43 9.55
C ASP A 123 14.28 2.83 8.93
N ASN A 124 13.38 3.04 7.97
CA ASN A 124 13.11 4.33 7.30
C ASN A 124 14.24 4.83 6.40
N ARG A 125 15.18 3.96 6.01
CA ARG A 125 16.29 4.35 5.15
C ARG A 125 15.95 4.42 3.67
N ILE A 126 14.96 3.66 3.24
CA ILE A 126 14.55 3.60 1.84
C ILE A 126 13.06 3.90 1.76
N LYS A 127 12.70 4.98 1.10
CA LYS A 127 11.29 5.27 0.82
C LYS A 127 10.94 4.75 -0.56
N ALA A 128 9.94 3.90 -0.65
CA ALA A 128 9.42 3.38 -1.90
C ALA A 128 7.98 3.85 -2.12
N GLU A 129 7.73 4.38 -3.30
CA GLU A 129 6.42 4.85 -3.73
C GLU A 129 6.14 4.34 -5.13
N TYR A 130 4.90 3.96 -5.42
CA TYR A 130 4.48 3.71 -6.79
C TYR A 130 3.04 4.11 -7.04
N ALA A 131 2.76 4.44 -8.30
CA ALA A 131 1.44 4.75 -8.80
C ALA A 131 1.18 3.99 -10.09
N LEU A 132 -0.07 3.58 -10.28
CA LEU A 132 -0.48 2.80 -11.43
C LEU A 132 -1.16 3.67 -12.48
N SER A 133 -0.95 3.29 -13.73
CA SER A 133 -1.81 3.58 -14.86
C SER A 133 -2.47 2.29 -15.35
N HIS A 134 -3.23 2.33 -16.45
CA HIS A 134 -3.93 1.15 -16.96
C HIS A 134 -2.99 0.03 -17.42
N GLN A 135 -1.81 0.37 -17.95
CA GLN A 135 -0.85 -0.58 -18.52
C GLN A 135 0.57 -0.37 -18.03
N SER A 136 0.82 0.64 -17.21
CA SER A 136 2.15 0.98 -16.71
C SER A 136 2.10 1.40 -15.25
N ALA A 137 3.26 1.42 -14.61
CA ALA A 137 3.42 1.94 -13.26
C ALA A 137 4.67 2.81 -13.20
N GLN A 138 4.67 3.78 -12.33
CA GLN A 138 5.83 4.60 -12.00
C GLN A 138 6.26 4.28 -10.58
N TYR A 139 7.54 3.99 -10.42
CA TYR A 139 8.19 3.79 -9.13
C TYR A 139 9.08 4.98 -8.80
N ARG A 140 9.03 5.40 -7.56
CA ARG A 140 9.98 6.36 -6.99
C ARG A 140 10.62 5.72 -5.77
N ILE A 141 11.94 5.55 -5.82
CA ILE A 141 12.70 4.99 -4.72
C ILE A 141 13.69 6.07 -4.26
N THR A 142 13.55 6.48 -3.01
CA THR A 142 14.42 7.48 -2.40
C THR A 142 15.33 6.79 -1.40
N PHE A 143 16.64 7.04 -1.54
CA PHE A 143 17.68 6.48 -0.71
C PHE A 143 18.31 7.57 0.15
N GLU A 144 19.00 7.18 1.22
CA GLU A 144 19.85 8.10 1.97
C GLU A 144 20.98 8.66 1.06
N PRO A 145 21.34 9.92 1.21
CA PRO A 145 22.45 10.50 0.44
C PRO A 145 23.77 9.83 0.80
N ASP A 146 24.74 9.94 -0.13
CA ASP A 146 26.16 9.59 0.06
C ASP A 146 26.44 8.10 0.34
N LYS A 147 25.50 7.22 0.05
CA LYS A 147 25.69 5.76 0.14
C LYS A 147 25.38 5.08 -1.18
N PRO A 148 26.10 4.03 -1.58
CA PRO A 148 25.76 3.25 -2.76
C PRO A 148 24.35 2.68 -2.67
N ALA A 149 23.59 2.84 -3.75
CA ALA A 149 22.21 2.41 -3.84
C ALA A 149 21.99 1.53 -5.08
N TYR A 150 21.14 0.52 -4.92
CA TYR A 150 20.87 -0.48 -5.94
C TYR A 150 19.39 -0.77 -6.02
N VAL A 151 18.92 -1.08 -7.21
CA VAL A 151 17.59 -1.65 -7.43
C VAL A 151 17.77 -2.98 -8.15
N ILE A 152 17.38 -4.05 -7.47
CA ILE A 152 17.49 -5.41 -8.01
C ILE A 152 16.16 -5.77 -8.64
N VAL A 153 16.18 -6.17 -9.91
CA VAL A 153 15.00 -6.71 -10.59
C VAL A 153 15.07 -8.24 -10.50
N ASN A 154 14.04 -8.82 -9.90
CA ASN A 154 13.96 -10.26 -9.68
C ASN A 154 12.93 -10.90 -10.61
N SER A 155 13.25 -12.10 -11.05
CA SER A 155 12.36 -13.02 -11.76
C SER A 155 12.53 -14.42 -11.19
N ARG A 156 11.45 -15.22 -11.17
CA ARG A 156 11.49 -16.58 -10.59
C ARG A 156 11.98 -17.63 -11.57
N ASN A 157 11.41 -17.63 -12.76
CA ASN A 157 11.67 -18.62 -13.82
C ASN A 157 11.68 -17.95 -15.18
N GLY A 158 12.27 -16.76 -15.23
CA GLY A 158 12.33 -15.94 -16.42
C GLY A 158 13.75 -15.57 -16.81
N ALA A 159 13.86 -14.77 -17.84
CA ALA A 159 15.09 -14.17 -18.29
C ALA A 159 14.98 -12.66 -18.24
N ILE A 160 16.04 -12.00 -17.77
CA ILE A 160 16.16 -10.54 -17.70
C ILE A 160 17.36 -10.13 -18.56
N ARG A 161 17.18 -9.10 -19.36
CA ARG A 161 18.22 -8.47 -20.17
C ARG A 161 18.32 -6.99 -19.79
N VAL A 162 19.52 -6.54 -19.54
CA VAL A 162 19.83 -5.14 -19.25
C VAL A 162 20.37 -4.49 -20.51
N GLY A 163 19.77 -3.40 -20.96
CA GLY A 163 20.26 -2.54 -22.03
C GLY A 163 20.95 -1.29 -21.47
N HIS A 164 21.21 -0.33 -22.34
CA HIS A 164 21.89 0.90 -21.92
C HIS A 164 21.03 1.75 -20.97
N ASN A 165 19.76 1.89 -21.27
CA ASN A 165 18.79 2.70 -20.51
C ASN A 165 17.46 1.96 -20.28
N PHE A 166 17.46 0.65 -20.39
CA PHE A 166 16.27 -0.17 -20.16
C PHE A 166 16.60 -1.52 -19.56
N ILE A 167 15.62 -2.11 -18.93
CA ILE A 167 15.60 -3.51 -18.52
C ILE A 167 14.38 -4.15 -19.16
N CYS A 168 14.55 -5.28 -19.82
CA CYS A 168 13.44 -6.06 -20.30
C CYS A 168 13.55 -7.52 -19.86
N GLY A 169 12.42 -8.19 -19.79
CA GLY A 169 12.38 -9.57 -19.33
C GLY A 169 11.12 -10.29 -19.74
N GLN A 170 11.17 -11.59 -19.59
CA GLN A 170 10.01 -12.47 -19.70
C GLN A 170 10.02 -13.47 -18.56
N GLN A 171 8.86 -13.87 -18.12
CA GLN A 171 8.67 -14.93 -17.14
C GLN A 171 7.50 -15.79 -17.55
N GLN A 172 7.67 -17.11 -17.44
CA GLN A 172 6.59 -18.06 -17.68
C GLN A 172 5.69 -18.16 -16.44
N LEU A 173 4.39 -18.12 -16.66
CA LEU A 173 3.36 -18.37 -15.65
C LEU A 173 2.98 -19.86 -15.59
N SER A 174 2.25 -20.24 -14.56
CA SER A 174 1.83 -21.63 -14.31
C SER A 174 1.00 -22.26 -15.44
N ASN A 175 0.31 -21.45 -16.20
CA ASN A 175 -0.56 -21.85 -17.32
C ASN A 175 0.13 -21.85 -18.68
N ASN A 176 1.46 -21.88 -18.70
CA ASN A 176 2.28 -21.85 -19.91
C ASN A 176 2.19 -20.54 -20.72
N THR A 177 1.68 -19.48 -20.11
CA THR A 177 1.64 -18.13 -20.68
C THR A 177 2.88 -17.35 -20.26
N ASN A 178 3.42 -16.53 -21.16
CA ASN A 178 4.53 -15.64 -20.82
C ASN A 178 4.01 -14.25 -20.47
N ILE A 179 4.62 -13.67 -19.46
CA ILE A 179 4.48 -12.25 -19.11
C ILE A 179 5.79 -11.53 -19.44
N TYR A 180 5.67 -10.33 -19.95
CA TYR A 180 6.81 -9.53 -20.40
C TYR A 180 6.93 -8.26 -19.58
N LEU A 181 8.16 -7.85 -19.34
CA LEU A 181 8.52 -6.64 -18.60
C LEU A 181 9.36 -5.72 -19.46
N TYR A 182 9.10 -4.42 -19.37
CA TYR A 182 9.95 -3.36 -19.89
C TYR A 182 10.00 -2.22 -18.88
N ILE A 183 11.21 -1.78 -18.50
CA ILE A 183 11.49 -0.70 -17.57
C ILE A 183 12.47 0.27 -18.25
N GLU A 184 12.17 1.56 -18.19
CA GLU A 184 13.05 2.67 -18.57
C GLU A 184 13.45 3.47 -17.34
#